data_ecdd9ad3ab6de573443e4e6edb20e17c
#
_entry.id   ecdd9ad3ab6de573443e4e6edb20e17c
#
_cell.length_a   1.000
_cell.length_b   1.000
_cell.length_c   1.000
_cell.angle_alpha   90.00
_cell.angle_beta   90.00
_cell.angle_gamma   90.00
#
_symmetry.space_group_name_H-M   'P 1'
#
loop_
_entity.id
_entity.type
_entity.pdbx_description
1 polymer ?
#
loop_
_entity_poly.entity_id
_entity_poly.type
_entity_poly.pdbx_seq_one_letter_code
_entity_poly.pdbx_strand_id
1 'polypeptide(L)'
;MKNLILGLLLVTSGSIMAQDALPDIALETLDGQTTSLLQEASQSPLTIISLWATWCVPCIKELDAISEIYVDWQEETNVSLIAVSIDDSRTVRRVRPMINGKGWDYNILLDTNNDVKRALGAATVPLTVLVKNGQIVYRHSGYTPGAELELYEQILANAK
;
A
#
# COMPACT_ATOMS: atom_id res chain seq x y z
N MET A 1 -44.95 50.54 2.68
CA MET A 1 -43.60 50.29 2.14
C MET A 1 -43.05 49.05 2.83
N LYS A 2 -43.08 47.88 2.15
CA LYS A 2 -42.65 46.58 2.69
C LYS A 2 -41.23 46.29 2.18
N ASN A 3 -40.22 46.34 3.05
CA ASN A 3 -38.85 45.92 2.71
C ASN A 3 -38.73 44.39 2.72
N LEU A 4 -38.59 43.83 1.54
CA LEU A 4 -38.31 42.40 1.36
C LEU A 4 -36.78 42.21 1.45
N ILE A 5 -36.29 41.69 2.57
CA ILE A 5 -34.88 41.29 2.72
C ILE A 5 -34.73 39.91 2.13
N LEU A 6 -34.14 39.83 0.94
CA LEU A 6 -33.80 38.59 0.26
C LEU A 6 -32.49 38.05 0.85
N GLY A 7 -32.61 37.07 1.75
CA GLY A 7 -31.44 36.37 2.34
C GLY A 7 -30.74 35.49 1.31
N LEU A 8 -29.52 35.83 0.91
CA LEU A 8 -28.67 35.05 0.04
C LEU A 8 -28.04 33.89 0.85
N LEU A 9 -28.56 32.68 0.72
CA LEU A 9 -27.96 31.46 1.26
C LEU A 9 -26.69 31.11 0.45
N LEU A 10 -25.52 31.39 1.00
CA LEU A 10 -24.24 30.89 0.49
C LEU A 10 -24.12 29.38 0.81
N VAL A 11 -24.39 28.55 -0.18
CA VAL A 11 -24.07 27.12 -0.12
C VAL A 11 -22.59 26.96 -0.37
N THR A 12 -21.80 26.78 0.69
CA THR A 12 -20.38 26.39 0.56
C THR A 12 -20.31 24.93 0.17
N SER A 13 -20.09 24.65 -1.11
CA SER A 13 -19.77 23.30 -1.61
C SER A 13 -18.38 22.90 -1.12
N GLY A 14 -18.30 22.24 0.03
CA GLY A 14 -17.09 21.57 0.47
C GLY A 14 -16.76 20.44 -0.52
N SER A 15 -15.66 20.56 -1.28
CA SER A 15 -15.15 19.45 -2.06
C SER A 15 -14.68 18.37 -1.08
N ILE A 16 -15.46 17.32 -0.91
CA ILE A 16 -15.03 16.10 -0.24
C ILE A 16 -14.02 15.47 -1.18
N MET A 17 -12.75 15.52 -0.83
CA MET A 17 -11.71 14.73 -1.50
C MET A 17 -12.07 13.26 -1.23
N ALA A 18 -12.60 12.59 -2.24
CA ALA A 18 -12.84 11.16 -2.17
C ALA A 18 -11.47 10.48 -2.04
N GLN A 19 -11.16 9.96 -0.86
CA GLN A 19 -10.02 9.06 -0.68
C GLN A 19 -10.37 7.76 -1.38
N ASP A 20 -9.44 7.24 -2.20
CA ASP A 20 -9.65 5.99 -2.90
C ASP A 20 -9.70 4.83 -1.89
N ALA A 21 -10.81 4.11 -1.83
CA ALA A 21 -10.93 2.93 -1.00
C ALA A 21 -10.00 1.82 -1.51
N LEU A 22 -9.38 1.10 -0.57
CA LEU A 22 -8.59 -0.08 -0.93
C LEU A 22 -9.51 -1.14 -1.54
N PRO A 23 -9.21 -1.66 -2.74
CA PRO A 23 -10.05 -2.70 -3.35
C PRO A 23 -9.97 -4.01 -2.57
N ASP A 24 -11.12 -4.66 -2.39
CA ASP A 24 -11.21 -5.99 -1.78
C ASP A 24 -10.98 -7.07 -2.85
N ILE A 25 -9.74 -7.57 -2.93
CA ILE A 25 -9.30 -8.53 -3.95
C ILE A 25 -8.77 -9.78 -3.27
N ALA A 26 -9.24 -10.94 -3.72
CA ALA A 26 -8.76 -12.23 -3.26
C ALA A 26 -7.33 -12.48 -3.76
N LEU A 27 -6.45 -12.88 -2.85
CA LEU A 27 -5.04 -13.18 -3.09
C LEU A 27 -4.67 -14.52 -2.45
N GLU A 28 -3.53 -15.05 -2.84
CA GLU A 28 -2.96 -16.24 -2.22
C GLU A 28 -1.81 -15.86 -1.28
N THR A 29 -1.73 -16.56 -0.16
CA THR A 29 -0.55 -16.53 0.71
C THR A 29 0.55 -17.41 0.14
N LEU A 30 1.78 -17.31 0.68
CA LEU A 30 2.87 -18.23 0.29
C LEU A 30 2.52 -19.70 0.52
N ASP A 31 1.64 -20.03 1.46
CA ASP A 31 1.24 -21.40 1.78
C ASP A 31 0.00 -21.88 1.00
N GLY A 32 -0.43 -21.09 0.00
CA GLY A 32 -1.54 -21.43 -0.89
C GLY A 32 -2.91 -21.26 -0.26
N GLN A 33 -3.03 -20.51 0.84
CA GLN A 33 -4.31 -20.14 1.42
C GLN A 33 -4.88 -18.93 0.70
N THR A 34 -6.19 -18.89 0.53
CA THR A 34 -6.87 -17.70 -0.01
C THR A 34 -7.18 -16.73 1.12
N THR A 35 -6.84 -15.46 0.92
CA THR A 35 -7.20 -14.33 1.78
C THR A 35 -7.65 -13.15 0.92
N SER A 36 -8.02 -12.01 1.52
CA SER A 36 -8.27 -10.79 0.76
C SER A 36 -7.33 -9.66 1.17
N LEU A 37 -7.00 -8.80 0.22
CA LEU A 37 -6.12 -7.66 0.46
C LEU A 37 -6.68 -6.73 1.56
N LEU A 38 -8.00 -6.47 1.53
CA LEU A 38 -8.65 -5.62 2.51
C LEU A 38 -8.66 -6.28 3.90
N GLN A 39 -8.90 -7.59 3.98
CA GLN A 39 -8.86 -8.34 5.24
C GLN A 39 -7.47 -8.26 5.88
N GLU A 40 -6.41 -8.50 5.09
CA GLU A 40 -5.04 -8.43 5.59
C GLU A 40 -4.65 -7.01 6.01
N ALA A 41 -5.02 -6.00 5.21
CA ALA A 41 -4.76 -4.61 5.55
C ALA A 41 -5.53 -4.12 6.78
N SER A 42 -6.64 -4.76 7.13
CA SER A 42 -7.45 -4.39 8.30
C SER A 42 -6.89 -4.91 9.63
N GLN A 43 -5.85 -5.74 9.60
CA GLN A 43 -5.22 -6.28 10.81
C GLN A 43 -4.37 -5.22 11.54
N SER A 44 -4.03 -4.12 10.87
CA SER A 44 -3.31 -2.98 11.45
C SER A 44 -4.05 -1.68 11.14
N PRO A 45 -4.01 -0.67 12.04
CA PRO A 45 -4.63 0.63 11.78
C PRO A 45 -3.98 1.38 10.61
N LEU A 46 -2.72 1.06 10.30
CA LEU A 46 -1.94 1.66 9.24
C LEU A 46 -1.13 0.57 8.52
N THR A 47 -1.29 0.47 7.20
CA THR A 47 -0.68 -0.61 6.42
C THR A 47 -0.01 -0.06 5.17
N ILE A 48 1.25 -0.40 4.97
CA ILE A 48 1.98 -0.21 3.71
C ILE A 48 1.63 -1.39 2.79
N ILE A 49 1.27 -1.12 1.55
CA ILE A 49 1.13 -2.13 0.51
C ILE A 49 2.11 -1.78 -0.59
N SER A 50 3.10 -2.64 -0.84
CA SER A 50 4.08 -2.49 -1.91
C SER A 50 3.88 -3.57 -2.97
N LEU A 51 3.58 -3.16 -4.21
CA LEU A 51 3.54 -4.05 -5.37
C LEU A 51 4.95 -4.24 -5.91
N TRP A 52 5.39 -5.48 -5.99
CA TRP A 52 6.73 -5.84 -6.40
C TRP A 52 6.78 -7.12 -7.26
N ALA A 53 7.95 -7.45 -7.79
CA ALA A 53 8.18 -8.73 -8.46
C ALA A 53 9.64 -9.17 -8.33
N THR A 54 9.90 -10.46 -8.48
CA THR A 54 11.25 -11.02 -8.39
C THR A 54 12.21 -10.54 -9.48
N TRP A 55 11.70 -10.04 -10.57
CA TRP A 55 12.43 -9.46 -11.70
C TRP A 55 12.56 -7.93 -11.63
N CYS A 56 11.94 -7.29 -10.62
CA CYS A 56 11.90 -5.83 -10.46
C CYS A 56 13.03 -5.35 -9.54
N VAL A 57 14.16 -4.95 -10.12
CA VAL A 57 15.33 -4.49 -9.34
C VAL A 57 15.02 -3.29 -8.42
N PRO A 58 14.34 -2.22 -8.87
CA PRO A 58 14.01 -1.12 -7.96
C PRO A 58 13.05 -1.53 -6.84
N CYS A 59 12.13 -2.47 -7.07
CA CYS A 59 11.25 -2.99 -6.02
C CYS A 59 12.04 -3.70 -4.91
N ILE A 60 13.01 -4.53 -5.31
CA ILE A 60 13.87 -5.25 -4.38
C ILE A 60 14.69 -4.27 -3.54
N LYS A 61 15.22 -3.21 -4.16
CA LYS A 61 15.97 -2.16 -3.45
C LYS A 61 15.10 -1.40 -2.44
N GLU A 62 13.84 -1.10 -2.79
CA GLU A 62 12.88 -0.47 -1.88
C GLU A 62 12.63 -1.37 -0.66
N LEU A 63 12.28 -2.63 -0.89
CA LEU A 63 11.99 -3.58 0.19
C LEU A 63 13.23 -3.90 1.04
N ASP A 64 14.43 -3.94 0.44
CA ASP A 64 15.68 -4.07 1.19
C ASP A 64 15.91 -2.86 2.10
N ALA A 65 15.77 -1.63 1.58
CA ALA A 65 15.96 -0.41 2.36
C ALA A 65 14.94 -0.29 3.52
N ILE A 66 13.68 -0.63 3.26
CA ILE A 66 12.66 -0.67 4.29
C ILE A 66 13.01 -1.72 5.36
N SER A 67 13.51 -2.89 4.98
CA SER A 67 13.78 -3.99 5.92
C SER A 67 14.81 -3.62 6.99
N GLU A 68 15.75 -2.72 6.68
CA GLU A 68 16.78 -2.26 7.61
C GLU A 68 16.21 -1.41 8.77
N ILE A 69 15.05 -0.79 8.58
CA ILE A 69 14.45 0.18 9.51
C ILE A 69 12.99 -0.17 9.90
N TYR A 70 12.47 -1.28 9.38
CA TYR A 70 11.05 -1.64 9.53
C TYR A 70 10.66 -1.93 10.99
N VAL A 71 11.54 -2.54 11.75
CA VAL A 71 11.29 -2.84 13.18
C VAL A 71 11.07 -1.55 13.97
N ASP A 72 11.89 -0.53 13.72
CA ASP A 72 11.76 0.78 14.37
C ASP A 72 10.42 1.44 14.00
N TRP A 73 10.01 1.33 12.72
CA TRP A 73 8.71 1.84 12.28
C TRP A 73 7.53 1.16 12.95
N GLN A 74 7.61 -0.17 13.13
CA GLN A 74 6.58 -0.94 13.82
C GLN A 74 6.48 -0.57 15.30
N GLU A 75 7.62 -0.44 15.98
CA GLU A 75 7.66 -0.06 17.39
C GLU A 75 7.08 1.34 17.63
N GLU A 76 7.36 2.29 16.73
CA GLU A 76 6.92 3.67 16.88
C GLU A 76 5.47 3.90 16.44
N THR A 77 5.00 3.22 15.39
CA THR A 77 3.74 3.57 14.73
C THR A 77 2.72 2.43 14.63
N ASN A 78 3.14 1.20 14.99
CA ASN A 78 2.34 -0.02 14.79
C ASN A 78 1.93 -0.22 13.32
N VAL A 79 2.74 0.27 12.36
CA VAL A 79 2.52 0.05 10.94
C VAL A 79 2.80 -1.40 10.54
N SER A 80 2.01 -1.95 9.63
CA SER A 80 2.30 -3.22 8.97
C SER A 80 2.70 -3.03 7.51
N LEU A 81 3.41 -4.01 6.93
CA LEU A 81 3.75 -4.03 5.52
C LEU A 81 3.27 -5.33 4.88
N ILE A 82 2.53 -5.19 3.79
CA ILE A 82 2.12 -6.27 2.90
C ILE A 82 2.85 -6.09 1.58
N ALA A 83 3.76 -7.02 1.26
CA ALA A 83 4.44 -7.03 -0.02
C ALA A 83 3.67 -7.95 -0.99
N VAL A 84 2.98 -7.36 -1.96
CA VAL A 84 2.16 -8.07 -2.93
C VAL A 84 3.00 -8.35 -4.18
N SER A 85 3.34 -9.60 -4.40
CA SER A 85 4.08 -10.03 -5.61
C SER A 85 3.13 -10.09 -6.80
N ILE A 86 3.52 -9.43 -7.89
CA ILE A 86 2.87 -9.53 -9.20
C ILE A 86 3.54 -10.53 -10.13
N ASP A 87 4.37 -11.44 -9.60
CA ASP A 87 4.93 -12.55 -10.35
C ASP A 87 3.83 -13.45 -10.87
N ASP A 88 3.80 -13.66 -12.19
CA ASP A 88 2.83 -14.53 -12.84
C ASP A 88 3.16 -16.03 -12.64
N SER A 89 2.36 -16.92 -13.23
CA SER A 89 2.52 -18.38 -13.12
C SER A 89 3.90 -18.89 -13.56
N ARG A 90 4.67 -18.12 -14.35
CA ARG A 90 6.02 -18.50 -14.82
C ARG A 90 7.10 -18.15 -13.80
N THR A 91 6.89 -17.09 -13.01
CA THR A 91 7.91 -16.53 -12.11
C THR A 91 7.59 -16.67 -10.63
N VAL A 92 6.33 -16.88 -10.25
CA VAL A 92 5.86 -16.96 -8.84
C VAL A 92 6.66 -17.94 -7.99
N ARG A 93 7.17 -19.04 -8.57
CA ARG A 93 8.03 -20.01 -7.87
C ARG A 93 9.35 -19.42 -7.35
N ARG A 94 9.75 -18.24 -7.84
CA ARG A 94 10.97 -17.52 -7.40
C ARG A 94 10.73 -16.69 -6.14
N VAL A 95 9.48 -16.42 -5.79
CA VAL A 95 9.10 -15.51 -4.69
C VAL A 95 9.62 -16.07 -3.36
N ARG A 96 9.21 -17.27 -2.97
CA ARG A 96 9.63 -17.88 -1.68
C ARG A 96 11.16 -17.99 -1.52
N PRO A 97 11.95 -18.51 -2.50
CA PRO A 97 13.39 -18.52 -2.39
C PRO A 97 14.01 -17.14 -2.23
N MET A 98 13.48 -16.13 -2.90
CA MET A 98 13.97 -14.76 -2.78
C MET A 98 13.73 -14.19 -1.38
N ILE A 99 12.52 -14.34 -0.85
CA ILE A 99 12.16 -13.85 0.50
C ILE A 99 13.06 -14.50 1.55
N ASN A 100 13.26 -15.82 1.47
CA ASN A 100 14.14 -16.55 2.39
C ASN A 100 15.59 -16.05 2.28
N GLY A 101 16.07 -15.78 1.06
CA GLY A 101 17.43 -15.27 0.82
C GLY A 101 17.62 -13.82 1.29
N LYS A 102 16.57 -13.02 1.30
CA LYS A 102 16.58 -11.63 1.77
C LYS A 102 16.37 -11.50 3.28
N GLY A 103 15.72 -12.47 3.90
CA GLY A 103 15.36 -12.43 5.31
C GLY A 103 14.26 -11.40 5.60
N TRP A 104 13.40 -11.07 4.61
CA TRP A 104 12.29 -10.15 4.80
C TRP A 104 11.22 -10.78 5.68
N ASP A 105 10.83 -10.05 6.74
CA ASP A 105 9.77 -10.42 7.69
C ASP A 105 8.49 -9.62 7.41
N TYR A 106 8.04 -9.67 6.15
CA TYR A 106 6.82 -9.02 5.71
C TYR A 106 5.69 -10.02 5.52
N ASN A 107 4.44 -9.56 5.59
CA ASN A 107 3.32 -10.34 5.08
C ASN A 107 3.39 -10.35 3.54
N ILE A 108 3.51 -11.54 2.95
CA ILE A 108 3.67 -11.71 1.50
C ILE A 108 2.39 -12.28 0.92
N LEU A 109 1.84 -11.59 -0.07
CA LEU A 109 0.69 -12.06 -0.84
C LEU A 109 1.04 -12.17 -2.33
N LEU A 110 0.35 -13.06 -3.04
CA LEU A 110 0.60 -13.36 -4.44
C LEU A 110 -0.58 -12.90 -5.30
N ASP A 111 -0.31 -11.96 -6.22
CA ASP A 111 -1.25 -11.43 -7.22
C ASP A 111 -0.88 -11.97 -8.61
N THR A 112 -0.93 -13.28 -8.79
CA THR A 112 -0.48 -13.97 -10.01
C THR A 112 -1.26 -13.56 -11.27
N ASN A 113 -2.46 -13.04 -11.10
CA ASN A 113 -3.31 -12.53 -12.18
C ASN A 113 -3.20 -11.01 -12.40
N ASN A 114 -2.41 -10.30 -11.56
CA ASN A 114 -2.28 -8.85 -11.56
C ASN A 114 -3.62 -8.09 -11.33
N ASP A 115 -4.51 -8.66 -10.52
CA ASP A 115 -5.82 -8.06 -10.20
C ASP A 115 -5.66 -6.80 -9.35
N VAL A 116 -4.83 -6.86 -8.30
CA VAL A 116 -4.50 -5.69 -7.45
C VAL A 116 -3.77 -4.63 -8.27
N LYS A 117 -2.78 -5.04 -9.07
CA LYS A 117 -2.05 -4.12 -9.95
C LYS A 117 -3.01 -3.33 -10.85
N ARG A 118 -4.00 -4.00 -11.48
CA ARG A 118 -5.00 -3.35 -12.33
C ARG A 118 -5.93 -2.46 -11.52
N ALA A 119 -6.46 -2.95 -10.42
CA ALA A 119 -7.41 -2.21 -9.59
C ALA A 119 -6.80 -0.92 -9.01
N LEU A 120 -5.52 -0.97 -8.62
CA LEU A 120 -4.79 0.21 -8.19
C LEU A 120 -4.29 1.09 -9.34
N GLY A 121 -4.52 0.71 -10.60
CA GLY A 121 -4.07 1.48 -11.77
C GLY A 121 -2.55 1.60 -11.87
N ALA A 122 -1.81 0.60 -11.39
CA ALA A 122 -0.35 0.60 -11.40
C ALA A 122 0.17 0.36 -12.82
N ALA A 123 0.68 1.40 -13.48
CA ALA A 123 1.32 1.25 -14.79
C ALA A 123 2.63 0.46 -14.68
N THR A 124 3.43 0.74 -13.65
CA THR A 124 4.73 0.12 -13.37
C THR A 124 4.82 -0.31 -11.90
N VAL A 125 5.85 -1.08 -11.57
CA VAL A 125 6.24 -1.39 -10.18
C VAL A 125 7.67 -0.87 -9.92
N PRO A 126 8.01 -0.52 -8.66
CA PRO A 126 7.16 -0.60 -7.50
C PRO A 126 6.03 0.44 -7.53
N LEU A 127 4.89 0.06 -6.99
CA LEU A 127 3.85 0.97 -6.53
C LEU A 127 3.68 0.73 -5.04
N THR A 128 3.87 1.77 -4.24
CA THR A 128 3.69 1.72 -2.79
C THR A 128 2.57 2.65 -2.38
N VAL A 129 1.62 2.12 -1.61
CA VAL A 129 0.50 2.88 -1.04
C VAL A 129 0.49 2.73 0.48
N LEU A 130 0.07 3.79 1.18
CA LEU A 130 -0.21 3.77 2.60
C LEU A 130 -1.72 3.76 2.80
N VAL A 131 -2.20 2.82 3.58
CA VAL A 131 -3.63 2.60 3.84
C VAL A 131 -3.92 2.83 5.30
N LYS A 132 -4.92 3.68 5.60
CA LYS A 132 -5.45 3.92 6.94
C LYS A 132 -6.95 3.60 6.96
N ASN A 133 -7.36 2.66 7.80
CA ASN A 133 -8.78 2.27 7.92
C ASN A 133 -9.44 1.93 6.56
N GLY A 134 -8.73 1.20 5.70
CA GLY A 134 -9.23 0.80 4.39
C GLY A 134 -9.24 1.90 3.32
N GLN A 135 -8.67 3.08 3.60
CA GLN A 135 -8.55 4.18 2.65
C GLN A 135 -7.08 4.43 2.29
N ILE A 136 -6.80 4.64 1.02
CA ILE A 136 -5.45 5.00 0.54
C ILE A 136 -5.22 6.47 0.88
N VAL A 137 -4.24 6.73 1.75
CA VAL A 137 -3.89 8.08 2.23
C VAL A 137 -2.61 8.64 1.62
N TYR A 138 -1.77 7.77 1.05
CA TYR A 138 -0.55 8.16 0.33
C TYR A 138 -0.24 7.14 -0.77
N ARG A 139 0.47 7.59 -1.81
CA ARG A 139 0.83 6.77 -2.95
C ARG A 139 2.08 7.32 -3.63
N HIS A 140 3.04 6.44 -3.96
CA HIS A 140 4.13 6.77 -4.88
C HIS A 140 4.44 5.61 -5.82
N SER A 141 5.07 5.92 -6.95
CA SER A 141 5.47 4.93 -7.97
C SER A 141 6.95 5.08 -8.28
N GLY A 142 7.62 3.96 -8.43
CA GLY A 142 9.08 3.93 -8.60
C GLY A 142 9.81 4.03 -7.27
N TYR A 143 11.12 3.76 -7.31
CA TYR A 143 11.99 3.87 -6.15
C TYR A 143 13.33 4.50 -6.54
N THR A 144 13.75 5.46 -5.73
CA THR A 144 15.10 6.00 -5.69
C THR A 144 15.61 5.94 -4.24
N PRO A 145 16.91 5.67 -3.99
CA PRO A 145 17.44 5.65 -2.63
C PRO A 145 17.08 6.92 -1.85
N GLY A 146 16.52 6.73 -0.65
CA GLY A 146 16.00 7.80 0.21
C GLY A 146 14.47 7.99 0.15
N ALA A 147 13.77 7.39 -0.82
CA ALA A 147 12.31 7.47 -0.91
C ALA A 147 11.61 6.78 0.28
N GLU A 148 12.27 5.81 0.92
CA GLU A 148 11.81 5.19 2.17
C GLU A 148 11.68 6.20 3.31
N LEU A 149 12.50 7.24 3.35
CA LEU A 149 12.42 8.30 4.36
C LEU A 149 11.17 9.17 4.17
N GLU A 150 10.82 9.49 2.93
CA GLU A 150 9.58 10.19 2.61
C GLU A 150 8.36 9.35 3.00
N LEU A 151 8.39 8.05 2.71
CA LEU A 151 7.34 7.12 3.14
C LEU A 151 7.19 7.13 4.66
N TYR A 152 8.30 7.15 5.40
CA TYR A 152 8.28 7.21 6.85
C TYR A 152 7.65 8.50 7.39
N GLU A 153 7.94 9.65 6.79
CA GLU A 153 7.27 10.91 7.14
C GLU A 153 5.74 10.82 6.95
N GLN A 154 5.29 10.15 5.88
CA GLN A 154 3.86 9.91 5.66
C GLN A 154 3.25 8.94 6.68
N ILE A 155 4.00 7.92 7.10
CA ILE A 155 3.59 7.02 8.19
C ILE A 155 3.40 7.81 9.49
N LEU A 156 4.38 8.61 9.90
CA LEU A 156 4.30 9.44 11.11
C LEU A 156 3.13 10.44 11.07
N ALA A 157 2.88 11.04 9.93
CA ALA A 157 1.77 11.98 9.74
C ALA A 157 0.40 11.31 9.89
N ASN A 158 0.29 10.03 9.57
CA ASN A 158 -0.96 9.26 9.58
C ASN A 158 -1.12 8.34 10.80
N ALA A 159 -0.08 8.10 11.58
CA ALA A 159 -0.11 7.24 12.77
C ALA A 159 -0.84 7.87 13.99
N LYS A 160 -1.16 9.16 13.91
CA LYS A 160 -1.83 9.94 14.97
C LYS A 160 -3.34 9.77 14.94
#